data_bba1c77e25afa7cc9182e9f6ffb96aec
#
_entry.id   bba1c77e25afa7cc9182e9f6ffb96aec
#
_cell.length_a   1.000
_cell.length_b   1.000
_cell.length_c   1.000
_cell.angle_alpha   90.00
_cell.angle_beta   90.00
_cell.angle_gamma   90.00
#
_symmetry.space_group_name_H-M   'P 1'
#
loop_
_entity.id
_entity.type
_entity.pdbx_description
1 polymer ?
#
loop_
_entity_poly.entity_id
_entity_poly.type
_entity_poly.pdbx_seq_one_letter_code
_entity_poly.pdbx_strand_id
1 'polypeptide(L)'
;RGTPNEVILNNFKRMIMMVKTQSPKTTLYMQSVLPVNEAMLPEIYAQVKNSKINDLNQKLEALCKEMGVNYINLHPALSDEKGSLKKELSIDGLHLRQASYVLWANELKRLKVI
;
A
#
# COMPACT_ATOMS: atom_id res chain seq x y z
N ARG A 1 13.60 -12.04 -0.36
CA ARG A 1 12.70 -13.06 -0.55
C ARG A 1 11.28 -12.55 -0.45
N GLY A 2 10.61 -12.70 -1.50
CA GLY A 2 9.27 -12.18 -1.57
C GLY A 2 8.24 -13.21 -1.18
N THR A 3 7.31 -12.83 -0.32
CA THR A 3 6.13 -13.65 -0.07
C THR A 3 5.25 -13.54 -1.31
N PRO A 4 4.73 -14.67 -1.83
CA PRO A 4 3.83 -14.59 -2.98
C PRO A 4 2.63 -13.71 -2.70
N ASN A 5 2.19 -12.95 -3.70
CA ASN A 5 1.05 -12.05 -3.55
C ASN A 5 -0.22 -12.79 -3.12
N GLU A 6 -0.38 -14.02 -3.57
CA GLU A 6 -1.54 -14.84 -3.21
C GLU A 6 -1.61 -15.09 -1.71
N VAL A 7 -0.46 -15.35 -1.07
CA VAL A 7 -0.41 -15.57 0.38
C VAL A 7 -0.76 -14.28 1.11
N ILE A 8 -0.24 -13.16 0.63
CA ILE A 8 -0.54 -11.84 1.22
C ILE A 8 -2.03 -11.55 1.13
N LEU A 9 -2.62 -11.78 -0.05
CA LEU A 9 -4.05 -11.55 -0.25
C LEU A 9 -4.91 -12.44 0.62
N ASN A 10 -4.53 -13.70 0.78
CA ASN A 10 -5.27 -14.62 1.65
C ASN A 10 -5.22 -14.17 3.10
N ASN A 11 -4.08 -13.64 3.53
CA ASN A 11 -3.94 -13.12 4.89
C ASN A 11 -4.84 -11.89 5.10
N PHE A 12 -4.89 -10.99 4.13
CA PHE A 12 -5.79 -9.83 4.19
C PHE A 12 -7.24 -10.28 4.23
N LYS A 13 -7.61 -11.26 3.41
CA LYS A 13 -8.97 -11.77 3.37
C LYS A 13 -9.38 -12.34 4.73
N ARG A 14 -8.50 -13.12 5.36
CA ARG A 14 -8.78 -13.66 6.68
C ARG A 14 -8.97 -12.56 7.72
N MET A 15 -8.11 -11.53 7.66
CA MET A 15 -8.19 -10.42 8.60
C MET A 15 -9.50 -9.67 8.42
N ILE A 16 -9.91 -9.41 7.19
CA ILE A 16 -11.18 -8.74 6.90
C ILE A 16 -12.35 -9.56 7.42
N MET A 17 -12.34 -10.86 7.17
CA MET A 17 -13.42 -11.74 7.63
C MET A 17 -13.51 -11.77 9.14
N MET A 18 -12.36 -11.79 9.82
CA MET A 18 -12.31 -11.78 11.27
C MET A 18 -12.93 -10.51 11.84
N VAL A 19 -12.56 -9.34 11.28
CA VAL A 19 -13.10 -8.07 11.75
C VAL A 19 -14.60 -8.00 11.50
N LYS A 20 -15.06 -8.43 10.32
CA LYS A 20 -16.49 -8.40 10.01
C LYS A 20 -17.30 -9.33 10.90
N THR A 21 -16.70 -10.44 11.33
CA THR A 21 -17.37 -11.38 12.22
C THR A 21 -17.42 -10.88 13.65
N GLN A 22 -16.30 -10.35 14.16
CA GLN A 22 -16.19 -9.94 15.56
C GLN A 22 -16.61 -8.50 15.81
N SER A 23 -16.55 -7.65 14.80
CA SER A 23 -16.92 -6.23 14.93
C SER A 23 -17.65 -5.78 13.67
N PRO A 24 -18.87 -6.28 13.44
CA PRO A 24 -19.58 -6.03 12.17
C PRO A 24 -19.90 -4.58 11.92
N LYS A 25 -19.87 -3.73 12.94
CA LYS A 25 -20.13 -2.29 12.79
C LYS A 25 -18.88 -1.47 12.52
N THR A 26 -17.71 -2.10 12.53
CA THR A 26 -16.45 -1.41 12.28
C THR A 26 -16.31 -1.12 10.79
N THR A 27 -16.00 0.14 10.46
CA THR A 27 -15.70 0.54 9.09
C THR A 27 -14.23 0.24 8.82
N LEU A 28 -13.96 -0.53 7.77
CA LEU A 28 -12.59 -0.89 7.39
C LEU A 28 -12.12 -0.07 6.21
N TYR A 29 -10.87 0.34 6.29
CA TYR A 29 -10.16 1.00 5.20
C TYR A 29 -8.86 0.23 4.96
N MET A 30 -8.60 -0.12 3.69
CA MET A 30 -7.35 -0.76 3.29
C MET A 30 -6.58 0.21 2.42
N GLN A 31 -5.32 0.43 2.74
CA GLN A 31 -4.46 1.31 1.95
C GLN A 31 -3.64 0.51 0.96
N SER A 32 -3.39 1.11 -0.20
CA SER A 32 -2.51 0.50 -1.18
C SER A 32 -1.11 0.35 -0.60
N VAL A 33 -0.39 -0.67 -1.07
CA VAL A 33 1.03 -0.81 -0.75
C VAL A 33 1.76 0.31 -1.47
N LEU A 34 2.69 0.96 -0.78
CA LEU A 34 3.40 2.12 -1.32
C LEU A 34 4.44 1.69 -2.36
N PRO A 35 4.75 2.56 -3.31
CA PRO A 35 5.80 2.26 -4.29
C PRO A 35 7.17 2.28 -3.64
N VAL A 36 8.16 1.71 -4.32
CA VAL A 36 9.56 1.80 -3.92
C VAL A 36 10.33 2.49 -5.02
N ASN A 37 11.51 3.02 -4.70
CA ASN A 37 12.41 3.54 -5.70
C ASN A 37 13.49 2.50 -5.93
N GLU A 38 13.30 1.69 -6.97
CA GLU A 38 14.18 0.54 -7.23
C GLU A 38 15.63 0.95 -7.47
N ALA A 39 15.84 2.14 -8.03
CA ALA A 39 17.19 2.63 -8.30
C ALA A 39 17.96 2.96 -7.03
N MET A 40 17.26 3.22 -5.94
CA MET A 40 17.87 3.56 -4.64
C MET A 40 18.01 2.36 -3.72
N LEU A 41 17.35 1.24 -4.03
CA LEU A 41 17.27 0.11 -3.08
C LEU A 41 18.64 -0.53 -2.84
N PRO A 42 18.97 -0.80 -1.56
CA PRO A 42 20.13 -1.64 -1.25
C PRO A 42 19.96 -3.04 -1.82
N GLU A 43 21.08 -3.70 -2.04
CA GLU A 43 21.07 -5.05 -2.62
C GLU A 43 20.22 -6.03 -1.83
N ILE A 44 20.18 -5.86 -0.51
CA ILE A 44 19.41 -6.74 0.37
C ILE A 44 17.91 -6.70 0.06
N TYR A 45 17.43 -5.62 -0.58
CA TYR A 45 16.02 -5.45 -0.95
C TYR A 45 15.80 -5.54 -2.47
N ALA A 46 16.77 -6.11 -3.19
CA ALA A 46 16.69 -6.12 -4.66
C ALA A 46 15.48 -6.88 -5.20
N GLN A 47 14.89 -7.79 -4.41
CA GLN A 47 13.70 -8.54 -4.84
C GLN A 47 12.42 -7.72 -4.73
N VAL A 48 12.44 -6.56 -4.08
CA VAL A 48 11.27 -5.70 -3.96
C VAL A 48 11.10 -4.93 -5.27
N LYS A 49 9.98 -5.14 -5.94
CA LYS A 49 9.75 -4.57 -7.28
C LYS A 49 8.39 -3.88 -7.34
N ASN A 50 8.36 -2.73 -8.01
CA ASN A 50 7.10 -2.01 -8.21
C ASN A 50 6.11 -2.82 -9.06
N SER A 51 6.60 -3.67 -9.96
CA SER A 51 5.71 -4.51 -10.75
C SER A 51 4.90 -5.46 -9.87
N LYS A 52 5.54 -6.03 -8.86
CA LYS A 52 4.84 -6.90 -7.90
C LYS A 52 3.90 -6.10 -7.01
N ILE A 53 4.32 -4.91 -6.62
CA ILE A 53 3.49 -4.01 -5.80
C ILE A 53 2.25 -3.61 -6.57
N ASN A 54 2.39 -3.25 -7.84
CA ASN A 54 1.25 -2.86 -8.67
C ASN A 54 0.28 -4.02 -8.85
N ASP A 55 0.80 -5.23 -9.07
CA ASP A 55 -0.03 -6.42 -9.17
C ASP A 55 -0.80 -6.67 -7.87
N LEU A 56 -0.11 -6.58 -6.75
CA LEU A 56 -0.73 -6.76 -5.45
C LEU A 56 -1.81 -5.72 -5.20
N ASN A 57 -1.53 -4.46 -5.54
CA ASN A 57 -2.50 -3.38 -5.34
C ASN A 57 -3.76 -3.58 -6.18
N GLN A 58 -3.62 -4.04 -7.42
CA GLN A 58 -4.78 -4.33 -8.27
C GLN A 58 -5.64 -5.42 -7.65
N LYS A 59 -5.00 -6.48 -7.16
CA LYS A 59 -5.73 -7.59 -6.54
C LYS A 59 -6.32 -7.20 -5.20
N LEU A 60 -5.62 -6.35 -4.45
CA LEU A 60 -6.10 -5.86 -3.17
C LEU A 60 -7.34 -4.98 -3.36
N GLU A 61 -7.33 -4.13 -4.38
CA GLU A 61 -8.47 -3.28 -4.69
C GLU A 61 -9.69 -4.14 -5.07
N ALA A 62 -9.48 -5.17 -5.87
CA ALA A 62 -10.55 -6.09 -6.25
C ALA A 62 -11.10 -6.83 -5.03
N LEU A 63 -10.23 -7.25 -4.13
CA LEU A 63 -10.64 -7.92 -2.90
C LEU A 63 -11.48 -7.01 -2.02
N CYS A 64 -11.07 -5.76 -1.88
CA CYS A 64 -11.81 -4.77 -1.10
C CYS A 64 -13.21 -4.56 -1.67
N LYS A 65 -13.31 -4.47 -3.00
CA LYS A 65 -14.58 -4.29 -3.67
C LYS A 65 -15.48 -5.50 -3.45
N GLU A 66 -14.90 -6.70 -3.53
CA GLU A 66 -15.64 -7.94 -3.33
C GLU A 66 -16.16 -8.06 -1.91
N MET A 67 -15.40 -7.63 -0.93
CA MET A 67 -15.73 -7.80 0.49
C MET A 67 -16.35 -6.56 1.14
N GLY A 68 -16.60 -5.51 0.35
CA GLY A 68 -17.25 -4.30 0.87
C GLY A 68 -16.36 -3.48 1.79
N VAL A 69 -15.05 -3.48 1.53
CA VAL A 69 -14.08 -2.69 2.29
C VAL A 69 -13.66 -1.48 1.47
N ASN A 70 -13.47 -0.35 2.13
CA ASN A 70 -13.03 0.86 1.47
C ASN A 70 -11.55 0.77 1.13
N TYR A 71 -11.20 1.00 -0.14
CA TYR A 71 -9.82 0.96 -0.59
C TYR A 71 -9.30 2.39 -0.76
N ILE A 72 -8.11 2.65 -0.23
CA ILE A 72 -7.47 3.96 -0.30
C ILE A 72 -6.22 3.84 -1.16
N ASN A 73 -6.23 4.49 -2.33
CA ASN A 73 -5.09 4.45 -3.22
C ASN A 73 -4.15 5.62 -2.93
N LEU A 74 -3.11 5.35 -2.15
CA LEU A 74 -2.10 6.36 -1.81
C LEU A 74 -0.92 6.34 -2.77
N HIS A 75 -0.87 5.35 -3.65
CA HIS A 75 0.26 5.16 -4.55
C HIS A 75 0.56 6.40 -5.41
N PRO A 76 -0.44 7.02 -6.06
CA PRO A 76 -0.15 8.18 -6.92
C PRO A 76 0.43 9.36 -6.16
N ALA A 77 0.02 9.57 -4.90
CA ALA A 77 0.47 10.73 -4.12
C ALA A 77 1.97 10.65 -3.80
N LEU A 78 2.53 9.45 -3.76
CA LEU A 78 3.92 9.23 -3.38
C LEU A 78 4.79 8.80 -4.57
N SER A 79 4.21 8.64 -5.76
CA SER A 79 4.91 8.17 -6.94
C SER A 79 5.39 9.33 -7.80
N ASP A 80 6.50 9.10 -8.51
CA ASP A 80 6.93 9.99 -9.57
C ASP A 80 6.18 9.59 -10.87
N GLU A 81 6.52 10.23 -11.97
CA GLU A 81 5.86 9.98 -13.27
C GLU A 81 6.12 8.59 -13.81
N LYS A 82 7.12 7.88 -13.28
CA LYS A 82 7.45 6.51 -13.69
C LYS A 82 6.83 5.46 -12.77
N GLY A 83 6.07 5.88 -11.77
CA GLY A 83 5.46 4.95 -10.81
C GLY A 83 6.37 4.52 -9.69
N SER A 84 7.55 5.13 -9.57
CA SER A 84 8.49 4.84 -8.48
C SER A 84 8.26 5.80 -7.32
N LEU A 85 8.64 5.37 -6.12
CA LEU A 85 8.60 6.27 -4.96
C LEU A 85 9.51 7.47 -5.25
N LYS A 86 8.98 8.66 -5.00
CA LYS A 86 9.74 9.87 -5.24
C LYS A 86 11.03 9.86 -4.45
N LYS A 87 12.14 10.15 -5.13
CA LYS A 87 13.47 10.10 -4.53
C LYS A 87 13.57 10.96 -3.28
N GLU A 88 12.97 12.14 -3.31
CA GLU A 88 13.05 13.09 -2.20
C GLU A 88 12.20 12.66 -1.00
N LEU A 89 11.34 11.65 -1.15
CA LEU A 89 10.48 11.17 -0.08
C LEU A 89 11.06 9.97 0.65
N SER A 90 12.20 9.46 0.22
CA SER A 90 12.76 8.25 0.78
C SER A 90 14.22 8.41 1.18
N ILE A 91 14.62 7.60 2.15
CA ILE A 91 16.02 7.54 2.61
C ILE A 91 16.80 6.56 1.73
N ASP A 92 16.21 5.41 1.42
CA ASP A 92 16.89 4.32 0.74
C ASP A 92 16.05 3.65 -0.36
N GLY A 93 14.96 4.29 -0.77
CA GLY A 93 14.07 3.75 -1.79
C GLY A 93 12.93 2.91 -1.22
N LEU A 94 12.97 2.61 0.08
CA LEU A 94 11.95 1.81 0.76
C LEU A 94 11.37 2.54 1.96
N HIS A 95 12.25 3.07 2.83
CA HIS A 95 11.83 3.76 4.04
C HIS A 95 11.56 5.23 3.75
N LEU A 96 10.51 5.78 4.36
CA LEU A 96 10.07 7.14 4.10
C LEU A 96 10.77 8.15 5.02
N ARG A 97 11.01 9.34 4.47
CA ARG A 97 11.48 10.46 5.28
C ARG A 97 10.30 11.06 6.05
N GLN A 98 10.61 11.80 7.10
CA GLN A 98 9.57 12.40 7.94
C GLN A 98 8.58 13.25 7.12
N ALA A 99 9.07 14.02 6.16
CA ALA A 99 8.21 14.86 5.32
C ALA A 99 7.16 14.05 4.56
N SER A 100 7.45 12.78 4.27
CA SER A 100 6.52 11.92 3.55
C SER A 100 5.28 11.60 4.37
N TYR A 101 5.42 11.53 5.68
CA TYR A 101 4.28 11.26 6.55
C TYR A 101 3.31 12.42 6.59
N VAL A 102 3.82 13.65 6.45
CA VAL A 102 2.96 14.83 6.34
C VAL A 102 2.16 14.77 5.04
N LEU A 103 2.83 14.43 3.94
CA LEU A 103 2.16 14.27 2.65
C LEU A 103 1.10 13.17 2.72
N TRP A 104 1.42 12.06 3.37
CA TRP A 104 0.51 10.94 3.56
C TRP A 104 -0.72 11.40 4.34
N ALA A 105 -0.52 12.09 5.47
CA ALA A 105 -1.63 12.58 6.29
C ALA A 105 -2.51 13.58 5.51
N ASN A 106 -1.88 14.47 4.73
CA ASN A 106 -2.62 15.42 3.92
C ASN A 106 -3.48 14.73 2.88
N GLU A 107 -2.97 13.66 2.30
CA GLU A 107 -3.72 12.90 1.31
C GLU A 107 -4.92 12.19 1.96
N LEU A 108 -4.74 11.67 3.16
CA LEU A 108 -5.84 11.04 3.88
C LEU A 108 -6.94 12.06 4.23
N LYS A 109 -6.53 13.29 4.56
CA LYS A 109 -7.49 14.35 4.81
C LYS A 109 -8.23 14.74 3.54
N ARG A 110 -7.50 14.83 2.40
CA ARG A 110 -8.10 15.14 1.12
C ARG A 110 -9.16 14.12 0.74
N LEU A 111 -8.88 12.85 1.06
CA LEU A 111 -9.79 11.74 0.80
C LEU A 111 -10.88 11.59 1.87
N LYS A 112 -10.85 12.44 2.88
CA LYS A 112 -11.84 12.48 3.96
C LYS A 112 -11.86 11.20 4.80
N VAL A 113 -10.70 10.60 5.00
CA VAL A 113 -10.55 9.41 5.84
C VAL A 113 -10.27 9.82 7.29
N ILE A 114 -9.58 10.92 7.47
CA ILE A 114 -9.26 11.44 8.81
C ILE A 114 -9.62 12.91 8.92
#